data_1d80aa6991372b09207c0f3ba3108dbb
#
_entry.id   1d80aa6991372b09207c0f3ba3108dbb
#
_cell.length_a   1.000
_cell.length_b   1.000
_cell.length_c   1.000
_cell.angle_alpha   90.00
_cell.angle_beta   90.00
_cell.angle_gamma   90.00
#
_symmetry.space_group_name_H-M   'P 1'
#
loop_
_entity.id
_entity.type
_entity.pdbx_description
1 polymer ?
#
loop_
_entity_poly.entity_id
_entity_poly.type
_entity_poly.pdbx_seq_one_letter_code
_entity_poly.pdbx_strand_id
1 'polypeptide(L)'
;MYKRQAERCVEIATKAALRRMLLPGIIAVSMPPLVGFGIGPEALGGMLAGGLLGCVLLALMMANAGGAWDNAKKYIEKGNLGGKGSDTHSAAVVGDTVGDPFKDTSGPSMNILINVMAIVSLVIAPLLTI
;
A
#
# COMPACT_ATOMS: atom_id res chain seq x y z
N MET A 1 18.27 28.97 -2.44
CA MET A 1 16.81 29.07 -2.20
C MET A 1 16.10 27.75 -2.50
N TYR A 2 16.26 27.14 -3.66
CA TYR A 2 15.63 25.85 -4.05
C TYR A 2 15.93 24.67 -3.12
N LYS A 3 17.16 24.47 -2.65
CA LYS A 3 17.53 23.38 -1.73
C LYS A 3 16.73 23.40 -0.42
N ARG A 4 16.60 24.55 0.22
CA ARG A 4 15.81 24.69 1.47
C ARG A 4 14.32 24.40 1.28
N GLN A 5 13.77 24.73 0.13
CA GLN A 5 12.36 24.43 -0.18
C GLN A 5 12.14 22.91 -0.39
N ALA A 6 13.07 22.25 -1.10
CA ALA A 6 13.02 20.79 -1.28
C ALA A 6 13.16 20.04 0.05
N GLU A 7 14.12 20.43 0.91
CA GLU A 7 14.29 19.84 2.23
C GLU A 7 13.04 19.98 3.12
N ARG A 8 12.40 21.16 3.09
CA ARG A 8 11.17 21.40 3.84
C ARG A 8 9.98 20.59 3.31
N CYS A 9 9.87 20.43 1.99
CA CYS A 9 8.84 19.58 1.39
C CYS A 9 9.02 18.12 1.80
N VAL A 10 10.26 17.61 1.76
CA VAL A 10 10.58 16.25 2.19
C VAL A 10 10.27 16.06 3.68
N GLU A 11 10.64 17.01 4.53
CA GLU A 11 10.36 16.95 5.97
C GLU A 11 8.85 16.88 6.25
N ILE A 12 8.04 17.75 5.61
CA ILE A 12 6.59 17.78 5.77
C ILE A 12 5.97 16.47 5.29
N ALA A 13 6.38 16.00 4.12
CA ALA A 13 5.88 14.75 3.55
C ALA A 13 6.23 13.54 4.44
N THR A 14 7.46 13.46 4.93
CA THR A 14 7.93 12.40 5.82
C THR A 14 7.18 12.40 7.14
N LYS A 15 7.02 13.55 7.79
CA LYS A 15 6.24 13.66 9.04
C LYS A 15 4.78 13.25 8.84
N ALA A 16 4.15 13.68 7.75
CA ALA A 16 2.78 13.32 7.43
C ALA A 16 2.64 11.81 7.16
N ALA A 17 3.56 11.22 6.42
CA ALA A 17 3.59 9.78 6.14
C ALA A 17 3.74 8.96 7.42
N LEU A 18 4.74 9.27 8.25
CA LEU A 18 5.00 8.58 9.51
C LEU A 18 3.77 8.62 10.44
N ARG A 19 3.15 9.81 10.58
CA ARG A 19 1.96 9.96 11.42
C ARG A 19 0.77 9.14 10.93
N ARG A 20 0.59 9.04 9.61
CA ARG A 20 -0.49 8.25 9.00
C ARG A 20 -0.22 6.74 9.05
N MET A 21 1.04 6.31 9.11
CA MET A 21 1.40 4.90 9.24
C MET A 21 1.26 4.34 10.66
N LEU A 22 1.17 5.19 11.68
CA LEU A 22 1.04 4.72 13.08
C LEU A 22 -0.18 3.84 13.29
N LEU A 23 -1.36 4.26 12.84
CA LEU A 23 -2.59 3.51 13.05
C LEU A 23 -2.59 2.14 12.34
N PRO A 24 -2.30 2.04 11.04
CA PRO A 24 -2.16 0.74 10.37
C PRO A 24 -1.08 -0.14 11.01
N GLY A 25 0.05 0.43 11.41
CA GLY A 25 1.12 -0.30 12.08
C GLY A 25 0.70 -0.89 13.42
N ILE A 26 0.01 -0.11 14.26
CA ILE A 26 -0.52 -0.58 15.54
C ILE A 26 -1.53 -1.71 15.30
N ILE A 27 -2.44 -1.57 14.34
CA ILE A 27 -3.41 -2.62 14.00
C ILE A 27 -2.68 -3.89 13.55
N ALA A 28 -1.69 -3.79 12.66
CA ALA A 28 -0.97 -4.94 12.16
C ALA A 28 -0.21 -5.71 13.25
N VAL A 29 0.32 -5.01 14.25
CA VAL A 29 1.03 -5.64 15.38
C VAL A 29 0.08 -6.17 16.45
N SER A 30 -1.03 -5.48 16.72
CA SER A 30 -1.94 -5.82 17.83
C SER A 30 -2.98 -6.89 17.46
N MET A 31 -3.42 -6.94 16.20
CA MET A 31 -4.47 -7.89 15.80
C MET A 31 -4.09 -9.36 15.96
N PRO A 32 -2.88 -9.83 15.56
CA PRO A 32 -2.52 -11.22 15.79
C PRO A 32 -2.55 -11.66 17.25
N PRO A 33 -1.98 -10.92 18.23
CA PRO A 33 -2.11 -11.27 19.64
C PRO A 33 -3.57 -11.25 20.15
N LEU A 34 -4.34 -10.23 19.75
CA LEU A 34 -5.74 -10.11 20.17
C LEU A 34 -6.58 -11.29 19.67
N VAL A 35 -6.40 -11.70 18.43
CA VAL A 35 -7.12 -12.84 17.86
C VAL A 35 -6.59 -14.15 18.41
N GLY A 36 -5.28 -14.34 18.49
CA GLY A 36 -4.66 -15.58 18.96
C GLY A 36 -4.99 -15.90 20.41
N PHE A 37 -4.84 -14.92 21.32
CA PHE A 37 -5.13 -15.13 22.73
C PHE A 37 -6.62 -14.93 23.09
N GLY A 38 -7.35 -14.09 22.35
CA GLY A 38 -8.75 -13.78 22.64
C GLY A 38 -9.74 -14.78 22.05
N ILE A 39 -9.48 -15.32 20.88
CA ILE A 39 -10.37 -16.22 20.14
C ILE A 39 -9.78 -17.63 20.01
N GLY A 40 -8.48 -17.72 19.68
CA GLY A 40 -7.76 -18.98 19.59
C GLY A 40 -6.86 -19.07 18.34
N PRO A 41 -5.98 -20.11 18.32
CA PRO A 41 -4.99 -20.30 17.26
C PRO A 41 -5.62 -20.59 15.89
N GLU A 42 -6.76 -21.29 15.83
CA GLU A 42 -7.45 -21.56 14.59
C GLU A 42 -8.00 -20.27 13.96
N ALA A 43 -8.55 -19.35 14.77
CA ALA A 43 -9.02 -18.06 14.32
C ALA A 43 -7.86 -17.18 13.81
N LEU A 44 -6.70 -17.24 14.47
CA LEU A 44 -5.49 -16.58 14.00
C LEU A 44 -5.04 -17.11 12.63
N GLY A 45 -5.05 -18.44 12.45
CA GLY A 45 -4.76 -19.06 11.16
C GLY A 45 -5.72 -18.62 10.07
N GLY A 46 -7.02 -18.59 10.34
CA GLY A 46 -8.05 -18.09 9.43
C GLY A 46 -7.86 -16.62 9.07
N MET A 47 -7.55 -15.77 10.06
CA MET A 47 -7.27 -14.34 9.85
C MET A 47 -6.05 -14.13 8.94
N LEU A 48 -4.96 -14.88 9.16
CA LEU A 48 -3.77 -14.79 8.33
C LEU A 48 -4.01 -15.26 6.90
N ALA A 49 -4.73 -16.38 6.72
CA ALA A 49 -5.07 -16.89 5.40
C ALA A 49 -5.95 -15.90 4.61
N GLY A 50 -7.01 -15.38 5.25
CA GLY A 50 -7.89 -14.37 4.66
C GLY A 50 -7.17 -13.06 4.37
N GLY A 51 -6.34 -12.60 5.31
CA GLY A 51 -5.53 -11.39 5.16
C GLY A 51 -4.52 -11.51 4.02
N LEU A 52 -3.82 -12.64 3.91
CA LEU A 52 -2.88 -12.89 2.83
C LEU A 52 -3.58 -12.88 1.47
N LEU A 53 -4.69 -13.61 1.34
CA LEU A 53 -5.46 -13.64 0.08
C LEU A 53 -5.95 -12.26 -0.32
N GLY A 54 -6.58 -11.53 0.60
CA GLY A 54 -7.08 -10.17 0.36
C GLY A 54 -5.97 -9.18 0.01
N CYS A 55 -4.86 -9.21 0.75
CA CYS A 55 -3.72 -8.32 0.49
C CYS A 55 -3.05 -8.59 -0.86
N VAL A 56 -2.88 -9.86 -1.25
CA VAL A 56 -2.29 -10.22 -2.55
C VAL A 56 -3.18 -9.74 -3.69
N LEU A 57 -4.50 -9.99 -3.62
CA LEU A 57 -5.43 -9.56 -4.66
C LEU A 57 -5.47 -8.03 -4.79
N LEU A 58 -5.56 -7.31 -3.67
CA LEU A 58 -5.59 -5.85 -3.66
C LEU A 58 -4.25 -5.25 -4.11
N ALA A 59 -3.12 -5.79 -3.68
CA ALA A 59 -1.80 -5.31 -4.07
C ALA A 59 -1.58 -5.49 -5.59
N LEU A 60 -1.96 -6.64 -6.14
CA LEU A 60 -1.89 -6.89 -7.59
C LEU A 60 -2.81 -5.94 -8.37
N MET A 61 -4.05 -5.75 -7.90
CA MET A 61 -5.01 -4.84 -8.54
C MET A 61 -4.46 -3.41 -8.54
N MET A 62 -3.98 -2.92 -7.40
CA MET A 62 -3.44 -1.57 -7.27
C MET A 62 -2.20 -1.35 -8.13
N ALA A 63 -1.26 -2.29 -8.11
CA ALA A 63 -0.03 -2.20 -8.90
C ALA A 63 -0.33 -2.20 -10.41
N ASN A 64 -1.21 -3.10 -10.86
CA ASN A 64 -1.58 -3.20 -12.28
C ASN A 64 -2.41 -2.00 -12.74
N ALA A 65 -3.39 -1.56 -11.95
CA ALA A 65 -4.20 -0.39 -12.29
C ALA A 65 -3.35 0.89 -12.34
N GLY A 66 -2.48 1.11 -11.35
CA GLY A 66 -1.57 2.24 -11.34
C GLY A 66 -0.59 2.23 -12.50
N GLY A 67 -0.01 1.06 -12.81
CA GLY A 67 0.87 0.87 -13.95
C GLY A 67 0.17 1.07 -15.30
N ALA A 68 -1.10 0.66 -15.42
CA ALA A 68 -1.88 0.86 -16.63
C ALA A 68 -2.12 2.35 -16.93
N TRP A 69 -2.45 3.17 -15.93
CA TRP A 69 -2.63 4.60 -16.08
C TRP A 69 -1.33 5.32 -16.47
N ASP A 70 -0.22 5.00 -15.82
CA ASP A 70 1.10 5.54 -16.16
C ASP A 70 1.49 5.18 -17.62
N ASN A 71 1.29 3.94 -18.02
CA ASN A 71 1.55 3.49 -19.39
C ASN A 71 0.64 4.17 -20.40
N ALA A 72 -0.65 4.34 -20.10
CA ALA A 72 -1.59 5.06 -20.97
C ALA A 72 -1.16 6.52 -21.17
N LYS A 73 -0.79 7.23 -20.09
CA LYS A 73 -0.27 8.59 -20.14
C LYS A 73 0.97 8.67 -21.03
N LYS A 74 1.96 7.81 -20.80
CA LYS A 74 3.19 7.75 -21.60
C LYS A 74 2.94 7.43 -23.08
N TYR A 75 1.97 6.57 -23.39
CA TYR A 75 1.57 6.24 -24.75
C TYR A 75 1.01 7.47 -25.48
N ILE A 76 0.17 8.25 -24.81
CA ILE A 76 -0.40 9.49 -25.37
C ILE A 76 0.71 10.53 -25.55
N GLU A 77 1.60 10.69 -24.59
CA GLU A 77 2.73 11.65 -24.67
C GLU A 77 3.69 11.39 -25.83
N LYS A 78 3.74 10.16 -26.34
CA LYS A 78 4.49 9.79 -27.55
C LYS A 78 3.84 10.24 -28.85
N GLY A 79 2.73 10.99 -28.79
CA GLY A 79 2.03 11.53 -29.96
C GLY A 79 0.79 10.74 -30.37
N ASN A 80 0.41 9.68 -29.66
CA ASN A 80 -0.81 8.92 -29.94
C ASN A 80 -2.05 9.62 -29.39
N LEU A 81 -3.22 9.37 -29.98
CA LEU A 81 -4.53 9.84 -29.49
C LEU A 81 -4.61 11.37 -29.24
N GLY A 82 -3.92 12.15 -30.05
CA GLY A 82 -3.88 13.61 -29.95
C GLY A 82 -2.63 14.18 -29.24
N GLY A 83 -1.81 13.35 -28.63
CA GLY A 83 -0.53 13.74 -28.05
C GLY A 83 -0.66 14.56 -26.75
N LYS A 84 0.51 15.05 -26.32
CA LYS A 84 0.63 15.86 -25.09
C LYS A 84 -0.17 17.14 -25.18
N GLY A 85 -0.98 17.44 -24.17
CA GLY A 85 -1.82 18.67 -24.10
C GLY A 85 -3.22 18.47 -24.69
N SER A 86 -3.57 17.29 -25.24
CA SER A 86 -4.93 16.96 -25.65
C SER A 86 -5.86 16.69 -24.46
N ASP A 87 -7.17 16.66 -24.69
CA ASP A 87 -8.15 16.27 -23.68
C ASP A 87 -7.92 14.83 -23.21
N THR A 88 -7.54 13.95 -24.13
CA THR A 88 -7.17 12.56 -23.83
C THR A 88 -5.95 12.50 -22.90
N HIS A 89 -4.94 13.34 -23.15
CA HIS A 89 -3.80 13.45 -22.26
C HIS A 89 -4.20 13.95 -20.87
N SER A 90 -5.05 14.96 -20.78
CA SER A 90 -5.54 15.48 -19.50
C SER A 90 -6.28 14.42 -18.70
N ALA A 91 -7.14 13.64 -19.34
CA ALA A 91 -7.84 12.52 -18.69
C ALA A 91 -6.87 11.43 -18.19
N ALA A 92 -5.85 11.10 -18.98
CA ALA A 92 -4.83 10.13 -18.59
C ALA A 92 -3.97 10.62 -17.41
N VAL A 93 -3.66 11.92 -17.34
CA VAL A 93 -2.96 12.55 -16.20
C VAL A 93 -3.77 12.45 -14.91
N VAL A 94 -5.09 12.64 -14.97
CA VAL A 94 -5.97 12.46 -13.81
C VAL A 94 -5.93 11.00 -13.33
N GLY A 95 -6.03 10.04 -14.26
CA GLY A 95 -5.92 8.61 -13.94
C GLY A 95 -4.57 8.24 -13.30
N ASP A 96 -3.49 8.74 -13.86
CA ASP A 96 -2.12 8.53 -13.35
C ASP A 96 -1.93 9.15 -11.94
N THR A 97 -2.50 10.32 -11.70
CA THR A 97 -2.47 10.97 -10.37
C THR A 97 -3.13 10.11 -9.28
N VAL A 98 -4.15 9.33 -9.64
CA VAL A 98 -4.79 8.36 -8.74
C VAL A 98 -3.99 7.05 -8.71
N GLY A 99 -3.45 6.64 -9.85
CA GLY A 99 -2.70 5.39 -10.01
C GLY A 99 -1.36 5.38 -9.30
N ASP A 100 -0.66 6.50 -9.26
CA ASP A 100 0.66 6.62 -8.61
C ASP A 100 0.63 6.22 -7.12
N PRO A 101 -0.28 6.73 -6.26
CA PRO A 101 -0.41 6.24 -4.90
C PRO A 101 -0.74 4.75 -4.80
N PHE A 102 -1.47 4.20 -5.75
CA PHE A 102 -1.82 2.77 -5.76
C PHE A 102 -0.59 1.90 -5.99
N LYS A 103 0.21 2.20 -7.03
CA LYS A 103 1.37 1.38 -7.37
C LYS A 103 2.57 1.62 -6.46
N ASP A 104 2.78 2.87 -6.01
CA ASP A 104 4.02 3.26 -5.33
C ASP A 104 3.87 3.33 -3.80
N THR A 105 2.65 3.36 -3.27
CA THR A 105 2.39 3.48 -1.83
C THR A 105 1.50 2.37 -1.30
N SER A 106 0.23 2.30 -1.72
CA SER A 106 -0.75 1.40 -1.12
C SER A 106 -0.47 -0.07 -1.43
N GLY A 107 -0.14 -0.40 -2.68
CA GLY A 107 0.21 -1.77 -3.07
C GLY A 107 1.41 -2.32 -2.27
N PRO A 108 2.57 -1.66 -2.30
CA PRO A 108 3.72 -2.08 -1.52
C PRO A 108 3.48 -2.13 -0.01
N SER A 109 2.73 -1.18 0.57
CA SER A 109 2.48 -1.15 2.02
C SER A 109 1.60 -2.30 2.50
N MET A 110 0.66 -2.79 1.69
CA MET A 110 -0.12 -3.99 2.02
C MET A 110 0.76 -5.23 2.21
N ASN A 111 1.74 -5.41 1.34
CA ASN A 111 2.68 -6.52 1.46
C ASN A 111 3.52 -6.44 2.75
N ILE A 112 3.94 -5.23 3.14
CA ILE A 112 4.68 -5.02 4.39
C ILE A 112 3.80 -5.33 5.60
N LEU A 113 2.56 -4.86 5.62
CA LEU A 113 1.63 -5.07 6.73
C LEU A 113 1.33 -6.55 6.97
N ILE A 114 1.06 -7.33 5.91
CA ILE A 114 0.81 -8.76 6.06
C ILE A 114 2.05 -9.52 6.54
N ASN A 115 3.25 -9.12 6.10
CA ASN A 115 4.49 -9.70 6.58
C ASN A 115 4.70 -9.42 8.08
N VAL A 116 4.42 -8.21 8.55
CA VAL A 116 4.48 -7.87 9.97
C VAL A 116 3.50 -8.72 10.78
N MET A 117 2.26 -8.86 10.31
CA MET A 117 1.25 -9.71 10.97
C MET A 117 1.70 -11.18 11.03
N ALA A 118 2.27 -11.71 9.95
CA ALA A 118 2.78 -13.07 9.91
C ALA A 118 3.95 -13.29 10.88
N ILE A 119 4.90 -12.35 10.94
CA ILE A 119 6.04 -12.43 11.87
C ILE A 119 5.57 -12.39 13.32
N VAL A 120 4.67 -11.46 13.66
CA VAL A 120 4.10 -11.39 15.03
C VAL A 120 3.39 -12.68 15.38
N SER A 121 2.61 -13.25 14.46
CA SER A 121 1.91 -14.52 14.66
C SER A 121 2.86 -15.69 14.90
N LEU A 122 3.97 -15.76 14.15
CA LEU A 122 5.01 -16.78 14.37
C LEU A 122 5.67 -16.65 15.75
N VAL A 123 5.92 -15.43 16.20
CA VAL A 123 6.53 -15.19 17.52
C VAL A 123 5.61 -15.63 18.67
N ILE A 124 4.30 -15.40 18.53
CA ILE A 124 3.32 -15.77 19.58
C ILE A 124 2.83 -17.22 19.47
N ALA A 125 3.00 -17.87 18.33
CA ALA A 125 2.51 -19.25 18.12
C ALA A 125 2.89 -20.26 19.22
N PRO A 126 4.14 -20.31 19.71
CA PRO A 126 4.51 -21.21 20.80
C PRO A 126 3.77 -20.93 22.12
N LEU A 127 3.31 -19.70 22.32
CA LEU A 127 2.57 -19.28 23.52
C LEU A 127 1.08 -19.62 23.46
N LEU A 128 0.56 -19.90 22.26
CA LEU A 128 -0.85 -20.26 22.04
C LEU A 128 -1.12 -21.76 22.16
N THR A 129 -0.08 -22.57 22.17
CA THR A 129 -0.17 -24.05 22.21
C THR A 129 0.04 -24.62 23.62
N ILE A 130 0.21 -23.76 24.63
CA ILE A 130 0.29 -24.11 26.04
C ILE A 130 -1.08 -23.95 26.67
#